data_e14c5dbdc9672674fcc07f58ee0cf7a4
#
_entry.id   e14c5dbdc9672674fcc07f58ee0cf7a4
#
_cell.length_a   1.000
_cell.length_b   1.000
_cell.length_c   1.000
_cell.angle_alpha   90.00
_cell.angle_beta   90.00
_cell.angle_gamma   90.00
#
_symmetry.space_group_name_H-M   'P 1'
#
loop_
_entity.id
_entity.type
_entity.pdbx_description
1 polymer ?
#
loop_
_entity_poly.entity_id
_entity_poly.type
_entity_poly.pdbx_seq_one_letter_code
_entity_poly.pdbx_strand_id
1 'polypeptide(L)'
;KSPELSENKYIIRMEDVLSQLIYHMERTTLYRYSMKKADKKPVNINDIIYEVPDIIDDVIDNTCTFTFCLDNIPDILINPDQLKTLLTEAVQNACEASDCTGEITLITRKNNNYVITEIINNGGLPSHDNSSYLSDYIKLSRPFYSTKSGHIGVGLSIIHQICLSSNGYARLTESDGKTILCIRFPIISEN
;
A
#
# COMPACT_ATOMS: atom_id res chain seq x y z
N LYS A 1 -2.29 -47.85 4.14
CA LYS A 1 -2.49 -46.37 3.90
C LYS A 1 -3.37 -46.28 2.67
N SER A 2 -4.60 -45.75 2.85
CA SER A 2 -5.58 -45.66 1.79
C SER A 2 -5.10 -44.70 0.67
N PRO A 3 -5.23 -45.09 -0.63
CA PRO A 3 -4.84 -44.22 -1.76
C PRO A 3 -5.54 -42.85 -1.73
N GLU A 4 -6.80 -42.81 -1.32
CA GLU A 4 -7.63 -41.59 -1.22
C GLU A 4 -7.05 -40.48 -0.32
N LEU A 5 -6.38 -40.84 0.77
CA LEU A 5 -5.77 -39.84 1.68
C LEU A 5 -4.49 -39.20 1.08
N SER A 6 -3.79 -39.91 0.21
CA SER A 6 -2.61 -39.39 -0.50
C SER A 6 -3.01 -38.49 -1.67
N GLU A 7 -4.05 -38.86 -2.42
CA GLU A 7 -4.59 -38.04 -3.51
C GLU A 7 -5.13 -36.71 -3.00
N ASN A 8 -5.87 -36.69 -1.91
CA ASN A 8 -6.39 -35.47 -1.29
C ASN A 8 -5.26 -34.50 -0.89
N LYS A 9 -4.15 -35.01 -0.34
CA LYS A 9 -2.98 -34.18 0.01
C LYS A 9 -2.30 -33.55 -1.21
N TYR A 10 -2.24 -34.25 -2.32
CA TYR A 10 -1.66 -33.69 -3.56
C TYR A 10 -2.58 -32.65 -4.19
N ILE A 11 -3.89 -32.88 -4.16
CA ILE A 11 -4.89 -31.91 -4.65
C ILE A 11 -4.80 -30.62 -3.86
N ILE A 12 -4.84 -30.67 -2.52
CA ILE A 12 -4.71 -29.49 -1.64
C ILE A 12 -3.42 -28.74 -1.97
N ARG A 13 -2.31 -29.44 -2.10
CA ARG A 13 -1.02 -28.81 -2.41
C ARG A 13 -0.99 -28.17 -3.81
N MET A 14 -1.68 -28.74 -4.77
CA MET A 14 -1.83 -28.17 -6.12
C MET A 14 -2.69 -26.91 -6.09
N GLU A 15 -3.78 -26.90 -5.32
CA GLU A 15 -4.64 -25.72 -5.11
C GLU A 15 -3.86 -24.58 -4.45
N ASP A 16 -3.06 -24.86 -3.44
CA ASP A 16 -2.19 -23.88 -2.79
C ASP A 16 -1.18 -23.26 -3.77
N VAL A 17 -0.53 -24.10 -4.57
CA VAL A 17 0.45 -23.64 -5.57
C VAL A 17 -0.22 -22.81 -6.66
N LEU A 18 -1.40 -23.24 -7.14
CA LEU A 18 -2.16 -22.48 -8.14
C LEU A 18 -2.59 -21.12 -7.60
N SER A 19 -3.10 -21.07 -6.37
CA SER A 19 -3.49 -19.81 -5.70
C SER A 19 -2.32 -18.86 -5.57
N GLN A 20 -1.14 -19.36 -5.18
CA GLN A 20 0.08 -18.57 -5.11
C GLN A 20 0.51 -18.04 -6.51
N LEU A 21 0.43 -18.86 -7.55
CA LEU A 21 0.75 -18.44 -8.91
C LEU A 21 -0.20 -17.36 -9.42
N ILE A 22 -1.49 -17.49 -9.18
CA ILE A 22 -2.51 -16.49 -9.54
C ILE A 22 -2.18 -15.18 -8.82
N TYR A 23 -1.99 -15.22 -7.50
CA TYR A 23 -1.60 -14.07 -6.71
C TYR A 23 -0.35 -13.37 -7.27
N HIS A 24 0.69 -14.13 -7.60
CA HIS A 24 1.92 -13.61 -8.17
C HIS A 24 1.71 -12.95 -9.54
N MET A 25 0.87 -13.52 -10.39
CA MET A 25 0.54 -12.94 -11.71
C MET A 25 -0.24 -11.64 -11.57
N GLU A 26 -1.22 -11.58 -10.67
CA GLU A 26 -2.02 -10.38 -10.39
C GLU A 26 -1.14 -9.25 -9.87
N ARG A 27 -0.28 -9.52 -8.89
CA ARG A 27 0.65 -8.56 -8.31
C ARG A 27 1.64 -8.01 -9.35
N THR A 28 2.18 -8.87 -10.21
CA THR A 28 3.08 -8.45 -11.30
C THR A 28 2.34 -7.60 -12.33
N THR A 29 1.10 -7.94 -12.64
CA THR A 29 0.25 -7.17 -13.55
C THR A 29 -0.06 -5.79 -12.98
N LEU A 30 -0.39 -5.71 -11.70
CA LEU A 30 -0.65 -4.46 -11.00
C LEU A 30 0.60 -3.56 -10.97
N TYR A 31 1.78 -4.13 -10.72
CA TYR A 31 3.05 -3.39 -10.81
C TYR A 31 3.28 -2.83 -12.22
N ARG A 32 3.06 -3.62 -13.27
CA ARG A 32 3.15 -3.14 -14.66
C ARG A 32 2.13 -2.05 -14.96
N TYR A 33 0.92 -2.14 -14.40
CA TYR A 33 -0.11 -1.12 -14.54
C TYR A 33 0.33 0.20 -13.89
N SER A 34 0.93 0.16 -12.70
CA SER A 34 1.40 1.35 -12.00
C SER A 34 2.47 2.13 -12.78
N MET A 35 3.20 1.48 -13.69
CA MET A 35 4.21 2.09 -14.55
C MET A 35 3.64 2.71 -15.83
N LYS A 36 2.38 2.44 -16.19
CA LYS A 36 1.78 2.98 -17.41
C LYS A 36 1.44 4.45 -17.23
N LYS A 37 1.66 5.21 -18.30
CA LYS A 37 1.12 6.57 -18.40
C LYS A 37 -0.40 6.48 -18.46
N ALA A 38 -1.07 7.06 -17.49
CA ALA A 38 -2.53 7.07 -17.39
C ALA A 38 -3.05 8.51 -17.44
N ASP A 39 -4.26 8.69 -17.94
CA ASP A 39 -4.91 9.99 -17.98
C ASP A 39 -5.19 10.47 -16.56
N LYS A 40 -4.74 11.67 -16.25
CA LYS A 40 -4.91 12.29 -14.95
C LYS A 40 -6.05 13.30 -15.00
N LYS A 41 -6.78 13.38 -13.91
CA LYS A 41 -7.81 14.39 -13.69
C LYS A 41 -7.73 14.93 -12.25
N PRO A 42 -8.36 16.07 -11.95
CA PRO A 42 -8.53 16.51 -10.58
C PRO A 42 -9.29 15.48 -9.75
N VAL A 43 -8.73 15.08 -8.60
CA VAL A 43 -9.32 14.08 -7.69
C VAL A 43 -9.08 14.52 -6.26
N ASN A 44 -10.11 14.48 -5.43
CA ASN A 44 -9.97 14.62 -4.00
C ASN A 44 -9.59 13.27 -3.38
N ILE A 45 -8.51 13.23 -2.62
CA ILE A 45 -8.04 11.99 -1.99
C ILE A 45 -9.08 11.45 -0.99
N ASN A 46 -9.76 12.35 -0.27
CA ASN A 46 -10.74 11.97 0.74
C ASN A 46 -11.92 11.18 0.15
N ASP A 47 -12.29 11.44 -1.11
CA ASP A 47 -13.38 10.73 -1.79
C ASP A 47 -13.09 9.23 -1.94
N ILE A 48 -11.80 8.86 -2.04
CA ILE A 48 -11.37 7.47 -2.22
C ILE A 48 -11.00 6.81 -0.89
N ILE A 49 -10.49 7.56 0.08
CA ILE A 49 -10.01 7.02 1.37
C ILE A 49 -11.10 6.22 2.08
N TYR A 50 -12.34 6.68 2.07
CA TYR A 50 -13.44 6.00 2.75
C TYR A 50 -13.82 4.65 2.15
N GLU A 51 -13.49 4.40 0.89
CA GLU A 51 -13.76 3.12 0.23
C GLU A 51 -12.70 2.05 0.54
N VAL A 52 -11.51 2.46 1.03
CA VAL A 52 -10.36 1.56 1.14
C VAL A 52 -10.55 0.46 2.19
N PRO A 53 -11.11 0.71 3.38
CA PRO A 53 -11.36 -0.36 4.36
C PRO A 53 -12.21 -1.50 3.80
N ASP A 54 -13.31 -1.19 3.14
CA ASP A 54 -14.21 -2.20 2.55
C ASP A 54 -13.47 -3.05 1.51
N ILE A 55 -12.59 -2.42 0.70
CA ILE A 55 -11.76 -3.14 -0.29
C ILE A 55 -10.75 -4.07 0.39
N ILE A 56 -10.18 -3.62 1.51
CA ILE A 56 -9.20 -4.42 2.26
C ILE A 56 -9.89 -5.64 2.90
N ASP A 57 -11.10 -5.47 3.44
CA ASP A 57 -11.87 -6.56 4.04
C ASP A 57 -12.19 -7.66 3.01
N ASP A 58 -12.37 -7.28 1.74
CA ASP A 58 -12.56 -8.23 0.63
C ASP A 58 -11.27 -8.98 0.22
N VAL A 59 -10.11 -8.44 0.55
CA VAL A 59 -8.80 -8.95 0.09
C VAL A 59 -8.07 -9.77 1.16
N ILE A 60 -8.16 -9.35 2.40
CA ILE A 60 -7.50 -10.00 3.54
C ILE A 60 -8.47 -10.14 4.71
N ASP A 61 -8.38 -11.27 5.40
CA ASP A 61 -9.08 -11.45 6.68
C ASP A 61 -8.38 -10.58 7.73
N ASN A 62 -8.99 -9.43 8.03
CA ASN A 62 -8.44 -8.49 9.00
C ASN A 62 -9.50 -8.03 10.00
N THR A 63 -9.05 -7.66 11.19
CA THR A 63 -9.85 -7.05 12.26
C THR A 63 -9.27 -5.71 12.67
N CYS A 64 -8.58 -5.02 11.75
CA CYS A 64 -8.04 -3.70 12.00
C CYS A 64 -9.15 -2.68 12.22
N THR A 65 -8.90 -1.76 13.15
CA THR A 65 -9.78 -0.61 13.35
C THR A 65 -9.22 0.60 12.60
N PHE A 66 -10.11 1.34 11.92
CA PHE A 66 -9.73 2.49 11.12
C PHE A 66 -10.16 3.80 11.79
N THR A 67 -9.20 4.71 11.94
CA THR A 67 -9.43 6.07 12.42
C THR A 67 -9.13 7.07 11.31
N PHE A 68 -10.06 7.98 11.03
CA PHE A 68 -9.93 8.98 9.97
C PHE A 68 -9.81 10.38 10.56
N CYS A 69 -8.72 11.09 10.24
CA CYS A 69 -8.47 12.49 10.58
C CYS A 69 -8.27 13.28 9.28
N LEU A 70 -9.35 13.55 8.58
CA LEU A 70 -9.32 14.10 7.23
C LEU A 70 -9.67 15.59 7.24
N ASP A 71 -8.68 16.44 6.93
CA ASP A 71 -8.90 17.88 6.73
C ASP A 71 -9.60 18.15 5.39
N ASN A 72 -10.15 19.35 5.24
CA ASN A 72 -10.58 19.83 3.93
C ASN A 72 -9.37 20.14 3.05
N ILE A 73 -9.14 19.30 2.04
CA ILE A 73 -7.99 19.34 1.14
C ILE A 73 -8.41 19.65 -0.30
N PRO A 74 -7.58 20.36 -1.08
CA PRO A 74 -7.82 20.57 -2.50
C PRO A 74 -7.56 19.28 -3.32
N ASP A 75 -8.06 19.30 -4.56
CA ASP A 75 -7.80 18.23 -5.53
C ASP A 75 -6.34 18.18 -5.94
N ILE A 76 -5.91 16.97 -6.30
CA ILE A 76 -4.60 16.68 -6.89
C ILE A 76 -4.79 16.15 -8.32
N LEU A 77 -3.78 16.28 -9.17
CA LEU A 77 -3.81 15.78 -10.54
C LEU A 77 -3.26 14.35 -10.63
N ILE A 78 -4.15 13.37 -10.63
CA ILE A 78 -3.80 11.94 -10.63
C ILE A 78 -4.84 11.12 -11.39
N ASN A 79 -4.46 9.91 -11.83
CA ASN A 79 -5.44 8.93 -12.30
C ASN A 79 -6.17 8.29 -11.10
N PRO A 80 -7.52 8.28 -11.06
CA PRO A 80 -8.29 7.78 -9.91
C PRO A 80 -8.01 6.31 -9.57
N ASP A 81 -7.89 5.44 -10.60
CA ASP A 81 -7.65 4.01 -10.37
C ASP A 81 -6.25 3.77 -9.84
N GLN A 82 -5.26 4.57 -10.29
CA GLN A 82 -3.92 4.53 -9.72
C GLN A 82 -3.91 5.05 -8.27
N LEU A 83 -4.67 6.10 -7.95
CA LEU A 83 -4.80 6.58 -6.56
C LEU A 83 -5.46 5.53 -5.68
N LYS A 84 -6.54 4.90 -6.15
CA LYS A 84 -7.20 3.80 -5.44
C LYS A 84 -6.23 2.65 -5.19
N THR A 85 -5.49 2.22 -6.21
CA THR A 85 -4.44 1.20 -6.09
C THR A 85 -3.39 1.59 -5.05
N LEU A 86 -2.88 2.82 -5.09
CA LEU A 86 -1.88 3.32 -4.15
C LEU A 86 -2.37 3.25 -2.70
N LEU A 87 -3.59 3.73 -2.45
CA LEU A 87 -4.17 3.75 -1.10
C LEU A 87 -4.44 2.33 -0.59
N THR A 88 -4.98 1.44 -1.44
CA THR A 88 -5.19 0.03 -1.09
C THR A 88 -3.87 -0.65 -0.71
N GLU A 89 -2.82 -0.50 -1.52
CA GLU A 89 -1.50 -1.04 -1.21
C GLU A 89 -0.92 -0.50 0.10
N ALA A 90 -1.09 0.79 0.34
CA ALA A 90 -0.58 1.45 1.55
C ALA A 90 -1.29 0.95 2.81
N VAL A 91 -2.63 0.84 2.77
CA VAL A 91 -3.44 0.36 3.90
C VAL A 91 -3.23 -1.14 4.11
N GLN A 92 -3.21 -1.94 3.05
CA GLN A 92 -2.91 -3.37 3.15
C GLN A 92 -1.55 -3.62 3.82
N ASN A 93 -0.51 -2.89 3.41
CA ASN A 93 0.81 -2.99 4.04
C ASN A 93 0.78 -2.65 5.53
N ALA A 94 -0.02 -1.63 5.92
CA ALA A 94 -0.19 -1.21 7.30
C ALA A 94 -0.95 -2.25 8.13
N CYS A 95 -2.04 -2.83 7.62
CA CYS A 95 -2.79 -3.91 8.26
C CYS A 95 -1.90 -5.14 8.49
N GLU A 96 -1.19 -5.58 7.44
CA GLU A 96 -0.28 -6.73 7.52
C GLU A 96 0.89 -6.49 8.49
N ALA A 97 1.39 -5.25 8.62
CA ALA A 97 2.44 -4.90 9.57
C ALA A 97 1.93 -4.85 11.02
N SER A 98 0.63 -4.81 11.23
CA SER A 98 -0.05 -4.85 12.53
C SER A 98 -0.68 -6.23 12.80
N ASP A 99 -0.20 -7.29 12.15
CA ASP A 99 -0.74 -8.66 12.25
C ASP A 99 -2.26 -8.72 11.98
N CYS A 100 -2.77 -7.83 11.13
CA CYS A 100 -4.19 -7.68 10.75
C CYS A 100 -5.15 -7.45 11.91
N THR A 101 -4.68 -6.95 13.06
CA THR A 101 -5.50 -6.72 14.28
C THR A 101 -5.28 -5.33 14.91
N GLY A 102 -4.48 -4.48 14.29
CA GLY A 102 -4.05 -3.20 14.84
C GLY A 102 -5.00 -2.03 14.55
N GLU A 103 -4.62 -0.87 15.03
CA GLU A 103 -5.25 0.41 14.68
C GLU A 103 -4.50 1.04 13.50
N ILE A 104 -5.25 1.41 12.46
CA ILE A 104 -4.75 2.11 11.29
C ILE A 104 -5.35 3.52 11.28
N THR A 105 -4.50 4.52 11.35
CA THR A 105 -4.94 5.92 11.29
C THR A 105 -4.61 6.50 9.92
N LEU A 106 -5.63 7.07 9.25
CA LEU A 106 -5.47 7.79 7.98
C LEU A 106 -5.66 9.29 8.23
N ILE A 107 -4.67 10.06 7.84
CA ILE A 107 -4.66 11.51 8.01
C ILE A 107 -4.49 12.17 6.65
N THR A 108 -5.30 13.18 6.34
CA THR A 108 -5.04 14.07 5.21
C THR A 108 -4.96 15.50 5.68
N ARG A 109 -4.04 16.26 5.09
CA ARG A 109 -3.89 17.68 5.39
C ARG A 109 -3.26 18.45 4.23
N LYS A 110 -3.55 19.73 4.15
CA LYS A 110 -2.86 20.67 3.27
C LYS A 110 -1.63 21.22 3.98
N ASN A 111 -0.49 21.21 3.31
CA ASN A 111 0.73 21.87 3.78
C ASN A 111 1.40 22.61 2.62
N ASN A 112 1.35 23.94 2.66
CA ASN A 112 1.83 24.81 1.58
C ASN A 112 1.21 24.41 0.22
N ASN A 113 2.04 23.97 -0.73
CA ASN A 113 1.67 23.59 -2.09
C ASN A 113 1.43 22.08 -2.26
N TYR A 114 1.26 21.34 -1.15
CA TYR A 114 1.09 19.89 -1.16
C TYR A 114 -0.13 19.45 -0.38
N VAL A 115 -0.79 18.43 -0.88
CA VAL A 115 -1.66 17.56 -0.10
C VAL A 115 -0.77 16.46 0.49
N ILE A 116 -0.91 16.23 1.79
CA ILE A 116 -0.19 15.19 2.53
C ILE A 116 -1.22 14.16 2.98
N THR A 117 -0.91 12.90 2.73
CA THR A 117 -1.65 11.74 3.27
C THR A 117 -0.69 10.93 4.12
N GLU A 118 -1.08 10.64 5.35
CA GLU A 118 -0.31 9.79 6.26
C GLU A 118 -1.14 8.55 6.63
N ILE A 119 -0.55 7.39 6.47
CA ILE A 119 -1.08 6.11 6.93
C ILE A 119 -0.18 5.65 8.08
N ILE A 120 -0.77 5.50 9.26
CA ILE A 120 -0.06 5.21 10.51
C ILE A 120 -0.56 3.89 11.05
N ASN A 121 0.35 3.00 11.40
CA ASN A 121 0.04 1.71 12.01
C ASN A 121 0.93 1.41 13.21
N ASN A 122 0.42 0.58 14.10
CA ASN A 122 1.17 0.02 15.22
C ASN A 122 2.01 -1.16 14.72
N GLY A 123 3.27 -0.90 14.42
CA GLY A 123 4.21 -1.93 13.96
C GLY A 123 5.51 -1.24 13.58
N GLY A 124 6.62 -1.73 14.13
CA GLY A 124 7.94 -1.18 13.82
C GLY A 124 8.38 -1.55 12.40
N LEU A 125 9.22 -0.72 11.83
CA LEU A 125 9.97 -1.08 10.63
C LEU A 125 10.91 -2.24 10.96
N PRO A 126 11.19 -3.15 10.00
CA PRO A 126 12.25 -4.12 10.18
C PRO A 126 13.54 -3.38 10.58
N SER A 127 14.07 -3.72 11.76
CA SER A 127 15.26 -3.07 12.32
C SER A 127 16.43 -3.17 11.34
N HIS A 128 16.82 -2.06 10.78
CA HIS A 128 18.05 -1.90 10.04
C HIS A 128 18.90 -0.84 10.72
N ASP A 129 20.20 -1.15 10.85
CA ASP A 129 21.21 -0.28 11.43
C ASP A 129 21.05 1.18 11.01
N ASN A 130 21.05 2.08 11.94
CA ASN A 130 21.20 3.56 11.95
C ASN A 130 21.37 4.33 10.62
N SER A 131 20.81 3.81 9.51
CA SER A 131 20.78 4.46 8.20
C SER A 131 19.62 5.45 8.13
N SER A 132 19.74 6.49 7.31
CA SER A 132 18.69 7.50 7.18
C SER A 132 17.40 6.86 6.63
N TYR A 133 16.25 7.12 7.23
CA TYR A 133 14.91 6.63 6.81
C TYR A 133 14.60 6.79 5.31
N LEU A 134 15.23 7.75 4.64
CA LEU A 134 15.10 7.95 3.20
C LEU A 134 15.78 6.83 2.41
N SER A 135 16.99 6.41 2.83
CA SER A 135 17.71 5.30 2.19
C SER A 135 16.96 3.98 2.38
N ASP A 136 16.31 3.81 3.53
CA ASP A 136 15.52 2.62 3.82
C ASP A 136 14.26 2.56 2.97
N TYR A 137 13.52 3.68 2.80
CA TYR A 137 12.37 3.71 1.90
C TYR A 137 12.76 3.36 0.45
N ILE A 138 13.83 3.93 -0.08
CA ILE A 138 14.32 3.63 -1.44
C ILE A 138 14.68 2.14 -1.57
N LYS A 139 15.28 1.56 -0.55
CA LYS A 139 15.63 0.13 -0.53
C LYS A 139 14.37 -0.74 -0.47
N LEU A 140 13.44 -0.42 0.44
CA LEU A 140 12.19 -1.15 0.63
C LEU A 140 11.22 -1.02 -0.56
N SER A 141 11.30 0.07 -1.33
CA SER A 141 10.50 0.30 -2.53
C SER A 141 11.10 -0.31 -3.81
N ARG A 142 12.21 -1.06 -3.71
CA ARG A 142 12.72 -1.83 -4.86
C ARG A 142 11.77 -2.96 -5.20
N PRO A 143 11.44 -3.16 -6.49
CA PRO A 143 10.62 -4.29 -6.91
C PRO A 143 11.21 -5.61 -6.44
N PHE A 144 10.35 -6.52 -6.02
CA PHE A 144 10.71 -7.86 -5.55
C PHE A 144 11.54 -7.91 -4.25
N TYR A 145 11.57 -6.81 -3.51
CA TYR A 145 12.14 -6.80 -2.17
C TYR A 145 11.02 -6.99 -1.14
N SER A 146 11.06 -8.08 -0.38
CA SER A 146 10.12 -8.37 0.72
C SER A 146 10.86 -8.96 1.91
N THR A 147 10.45 -8.55 3.10
CA THR A 147 10.85 -9.19 4.37
C THR A 147 9.81 -10.20 4.85
N LYS A 148 8.64 -10.26 4.17
CA LYS A 148 7.53 -11.17 4.51
C LYS A 148 7.61 -12.43 3.66
N SER A 149 7.43 -13.60 4.28
CA SER A 149 7.36 -14.89 3.58
C SER A 149 6.11 -14.95 2.69
N GLY A 150 6.25 -15.47 1.47
CA GLY A 150 5.14 -15.61 0.52
C GLY A 150 4.73 -14.33 -0.22
N HIS A 151 5.34 -13.18 0.07
CA HIS A 151 5.06 -11.91 -0.61
C HIS A 151 6.09 -11.61 -1.71
N ILE A 152 5.62 -11.17 -2.88
CA ILE A 152 6.50 -10.81 -4.01
C ILE A 152 7.33 -9.54 -3.75
N GLY A 153 6.91 -8.69 -2.82
CA GLY A 153 7.60 -7.44 -2.52
C GLY A 153 7.43 -6.35 -3.59
N VAL A 154 6.20 -6.16 -4.09
CA VAL A 154 5.89 -5.11 -5.08
C VAL A 154 5.02 -3.98 -4.53
N GLY A 155 4.41 -4.10 -3.34
CA GLY A 155 3.49 -3.11 -2.80
C GLY A 155 4.09 -1.72 -2.67
N LEU A 156 5.21 -1.57 -1.96
CA LEU A 156 5.90 -0.27 -1.84
C LEU A 156 6.45 0.24 -3.17
N SER A 157 6.82 -0.65 -4.10
CA SER A 157 7.26 -0.23 -5.43
C SER A 157 6.10 0.28 -6.29
N ILE A 158 4.88 -0.27 -6.16
CA ILE A 158 3.66 0.25 -6.78
C ILE A 158 3.38 1.66 -6.27
N ILE A 159 3.36 1.86 -4.95
CA ILE A 159 3.18 3.17 -4.32
C ILE A 159 4.20 4.17 -4.86
N HIS A 160 5.48 3.79 -4.89
CA HIS A 160 6.57 4.63 -5.38
C HIS A 160 6.38 5.05 -6.84
N GLN A 161 6.04 4.12 -7.73
CA GLN A 161 5.83 4.40 -9.16
C GLN A 161 4.63 5.34 -9.40
N ILE A 162 3.52 5.12 -8.69
CA ILE A 162 2.35 6.00 -8.80
C ILE A 162 2.66 7.41 -8.28
N CYS A 163 3.37 7.53 -7.17
CA CYS A 163 3.85 8.83 -6.67
C CYS A 163 4.70 9.54 -7.72
N LEU A 164 5.74 8.88 -8.25
CA LEU A 164 6.61 9.47 -9.27
C LEU A 164 5.85 9.89 -10.51
N SER A 165 4.95 9.03 -11.01
CA SER A 165 4.17 9.33 -12.21
C SER A 165 3.28 10.56 -12.03
N SER A 166 2.88 10.89 -10.81
CA SER A 166 2.00 12.02 -10.46
C SER A 166 2.74 13.19 -9.79
N ASN A 167 4.06 13.29 -10.00
CA ASN A 167 4.92 14.31 -9.40
C ASN A 167 4.83 14.35 -7.87
N GLY A 168 4.43 13.25 -7.27
CA GLY A 168 4.36 13.06 -5.84
C GLY A 168 5.60 12.41 -5.27
N TYR A 169 5.58 12.23 -3.97
CA TYR A 169 6.67 11.63 -3.21
C TYR A 169 6.11 10.82 -2.05
N ALA A 170 6.73 9.71 -1.73
CA ALA A 170 6.42 8.92 -0.54
C ALA A 170 7.66 8.72 0.34
N ARG A 171 7.43 8.61 1.63
CA ARG A 171 8.45 8.36 2.64
C ARG A 171 7.89 7.49 3.76
N LEU A 172 8.69 6.56 4.23
CA LEU A 172 8.40 5.73 5.39
C LEU A 172 9.26 6.21 6.57
N THR A 173 8.66 6.38 7.73
CA THR A 173 9.33 6.78 8.97
C THR A 173 8.77 6.00 10.15
N GLU A 174 9.53 5.94 11.22
CA GLU A 174 9.09 5.39 12.50
C GLU A 174 9.15 6.48 13.57
N SER A 175 8.13 6.57 14.40
CA SER A 175 8.08 7.43 15.57
C SER A 175 7.24 6.78 16.66
N ASP A 176 7.77 6.72 17.87
CA ASP A 176 7.09 6.17 19.05
C ASP A 176 6.53 4.76 18.85
N GLY A 177 7.30 3.90 18.14
CA GLY A 177 6.90 2.52 17.85
C GLY A 177 5.79 2.39 16.80
N LYS A 178 5.44 3.48 16.12
CA LYS A 178 4.50 3.49 15.01
C LYS A 178 5.22 3.69 13.69
N THR A 179 4.79 2.98 12.68
CA THR A 179 5.22 3.20 11.29
C THR A 179 4.31 4.22 10.63
N ILE A 180 4.90 5.18 9.92
CA ILE A 180 4.20 6.26 9.21
C ILE A 180 4.62 6.24 7.76
N LEU A 181 3.70 5.90 6.86
CA LEU A 181 3.84 6.12 5.43
C LEU A 181 3.27 7.49 5.08
N CYS A 182 4.14 8.44 4.76
CA CYS A 182 3.79 9.80 4.37
C CYS A 182 3.87 9.95 2.85
N ILE A 183 2.76 10.31 2.21
CA ILE A 183 2.62 10.52 0.77
C ILE A 183 2.29 11.99 0.53
N ARG A 184 2.92 12.60 -0.49
CA ARG A 184 2.72 14.01 -0.85
C ARG A 184 2.46 14.15 -2.34
N PHE A 185 1.43 14.90 -2.68
CA PHE A 185 1.14 15.30 -4.06
C PHE A 185 1.06 16.82 -4.17
N PRO A 186 1.57 17.42 -5.26
CA PRO A 186 1.41 18.84 -5.48
C PRO A 186 -0.06 19.20 -5.69
N ILE A 187 -0.47 20.33 -5.12
CA ILE A 187 -1.78 20.93 -5.37
C ILE A 187 -1.82 21.45 -6.79
N ILE A 188 -3.00 21.35 -7.44
CA ILE A 188 -3.23 21.96 -8.74
C ILE A 188 -3.11 23.47 -8.57
N SER A 189 -2.11 24.08 -9.19
CA SER A 189 -1.99 25.54 -9.22
C SER A 189 -3.14 26.11 -10.06
N GLU A 190 -3.96 26.96 -9.49
CA GLU A 190 -4.86 27.82 -10.27
C GLU A 190 -3.97 28.77 -11.08
N ASN A 191 -3.96 28.62 -12.40
CA ASN A 191 -3.32 29.57 -13.33
C ASN A 191 -4.24 30.75 -13.57
#